data_8b8a3fda253048213bbeb416a00f39a3
#
_entry.id   8b8a3fda253048213bbeb416a00f39a3
#
_cell.length_a   1.000
_cell.length_b   1.000
_cell.length_c   1.000
_cell.angle_alpha   90.00
_cell.angle_beta   90.00
_cell.angle_gamma   90.00
#
_symmetry.space_group_name_H-M   'P 1'
#
loop_
_entity.id
_entity.type
_entity.pdbx_description
1 polymer ?
#
loop_
_entity_poly.entity_id
_entity_poly.type
_entity_poly.pdbx_seq_one_letter_code
_entity_poly.pdbx_strand_id
1 'polypeptide(L)'
;VGTVLSNERLTDGVYHLKVETNSGGAMGQFYMLRAWGAYPILSRPLSIHEVHEDSVEFLYHVVGEGTEIFSRLGSGDSVELEGPFGNGFPQVEGKVALIGGGIGIAPLYYCAKQLPGSDIFLGFSREAYRTEAFRPLASELVVDVGGLILDSVDFSQYDHVFVCGPHPMLKAAQRKGIAAEEAGSRTKVYLSLENRMACGIGACLVCSVSCRDGQKKACADGPVFLSEEVLFHD
;
A
#
# COMPACT_ATOMS: atom_id res chain seq x y z
N VAL A 1 11.08 -19.31 0.67
CA VAL A 1 10.33 -19.77 -0.52
C VAL A 1 8.96 -20.17 -0.02
N GLY A 2 7.92 -19.69 -0.70
CA GLY A 2 6.52 -20.06 -0.44
C GLY A 2 5.88 -20.72 -1.65
N THR A 3 4.75 -21.37 -1.44
CA THR A 3 3.95 -22.01 -2.49
C THR A 3 2.77 -21.10 -2.83
N VAL A 4 2.51 -20.85 -4.11
CA VAL A 4 1.31 -20.14 -4.55
C VAL A 4 0.09 -20.99 -4.24
N LEU A 5 -0.80 -20.46 -3.42
CA LEU A 5 -2.10 -21.08 -3.10
C LEU A 5 -3.17 -20.70 -4.15
N SER A 6 -3.20 -19.43 -4.53
CA SER A 6 -4.05 -18.90 -5.59
C SER A 6 -3.43 -17.65 -6.22
N ASN A 7 -3.79 -17.38 -7.47
CA ASN A 7 -3.41 -16.18 -8.21
C ASN A 7 -4.55 -15.81 -9.16
N GLU A 8 -5.44 -14.95 -8.70
CA GLU A 8 -6.70 -14.66 -9.36
C GLU A 8 -6.65 -13.30 -10.05
N ARG A 9 -7.07 -13.26 -11.31
CA ARG A 9 -7.24 -12.00 -12.03
C ARG A 9 -8.53 -11.33 -11.58
N LEU A 10 -8.43 -10.13 -11.01
CA LEU A 10 -9.57 -9.35 -10.52
C LEU A 10 -10.18 -8.48 -11.63
N THR A 11 -9.33 -7.80 -12.38
CA THR A 11 -9.67 -6.98 -13.54
C THR A 11 -8.50 -6.93 -14.51
N ASP A 12 -8.54 -6.08 -15.52
CA ASP A 12 -7.46 -5.99 -16.50
C ASP A 12 -6.14 -5.56 -15.86
N GLY A 13 -5.15 -6.46 -15.93
CA GLY A 13 -3.82 -6.26 -15.36
C GLY A 13 -3.72 -6.29 -13.83
N VAL A 14 -4.81 -6.51 -13.07
CA VAL A 14 -4.78 -6.57 -11.61
C VAL A 14 -5.05 -7.97 -11.11
N TYR A 15 -4.20 -8.44 -10.22
CA TYR A 15 -4.23 -9.80 -9.67
C TYR A 15 -4.21 -9.80 -8.14
N HIS A 16 -4.80 -10.85 -7.59
CA HIS A 16 -4.77 -11.18 -6.17
C HIS A 16 -4.00 -12.49 -5.98
N LEU A 17 -2.83 -12.40 -5.37
CA LEU A 17 -1.90 -13.50 -5.13
C LEU A 17 -1.93 -13.90 -3.67
N LYS A 18 -2.12 -15.18 -3.39
CA LYS A 18 -1.99 -15.78 -2.06
C LYS A 18 -0.83 -16.76 -2.04
N VAL A 19 0.07 -16.61 -1.09
CA VAL A 19 1.28 -17.43 -0.97
C VAL A 19 1.37 -18.03 0.42
N GLU A 20 1.59 -19.33 0.49
CA GLU A 20 1.86 -20.07 1.72
C GLU A 20 3.21 -19.64 2.31
N THR A 21 3.20 -19.21 3.55
CA THR A 21 4.39 -18.83 4.32
C THR A 21 4.04 -18.72 5.80
N ASN A 22 4.98 -19.11 6.67
CA ASN A 22 4.86 -18.93 8.12
C ASN A 22 5.36 -17.54 8.58
N SER A 23 5.68 -16.65 7.64
CA SER A 23 6.10 -15.29 7.93
C SER A 23 4.89 -14.37 7.94
N GLY A 24 4.73 -13.57 9.01
CA GLY A 24 3.63 -12.62 9.16
C GLY A 24 3.93 -11.25 8.56
N GLY A 25 3.60 -10.22 9.32
CA GLY A 25 3.86 -8.82 8.99
C GLY A 25 2.84 -7.89 9.63
N ALA A 26 3.13 -6.59 9.60
CA ALA A 26 2.26 -5.54 10.07
C ALA A 26 1.63 -4.77 8.90
N MET A 27 0.55 -4.05 9.16
CA MET A 27 -0.14 -3.23 8.15
C MET A 27 0.81 -2.19 7.53
N GLY A 28 0.84 -2.15 6.20
CA GLY A 28 1.71 -1.23 5.44
C GLY A 28 3.14 -1.72 5.22
N GLN A 29 3.55 -2.86 5.77
CA GLN A 29 4.79 -3.53 5.40
C GLN A 29 4.67 -4.22 4.04
N PHE A 30 5.79 -4.65 3.49
CA PHE A 30 5.88 -5.29 2.18
C PHE A 30 6.85 -6.48 2.19
N TYR A 31 6.77 -7.29 1.13
CA TYR A 31 7.74 -8.33 0.81
C TYR A 31 8.40 -8.03 -0.54
N MET A 32 9.64 -8.48 -0.69
CA MET A 32 10.33 -8.58 -1.98
C MET A 32 10.07 -9.96 -2.56
N LEU A 33 9.31 -10.02 -3.67
CA LEU A 33 8.92 -11.29 -4.31
C LEU A 33 9.72 -11.54 -5.59
N ARG A 34 10.00 -12.82 -5.85
CA ARG A 34 10.68 -13.30 -7.05
C ARG A 34 10.19 -14.71 -7.42
N ALA A 35 9.87 -14.92 -8.70
CA ALA A 35 9.43 -16.21 -9.24
C ALA A 35 10.18 -16.58 -10.53
N TRP A 36 11.47 -16.24 -10.60
CA TRP A 36 12.34 -16.49 -11.76
C TRP A 36 13.79 -16.68 -11.32
N GLY A 37 14.62 -17.23 -12.22
CA GLY A 37 16.04 -17.44 -11.99
C GLY A 37 16.89 -16.15 -12.12
N ALA A 38 17.78 -16.09 -13.10
CA ALA A 38 18.75 -15.00 -13.23
C ALA A 38 18.15 -13.66 -13.69
N TYR A 39 17.07 -13.68 -14.45
CA TYR A 39 16.49 -12.47 -15.06
C TYR A 39 14.95 -12.49 -14.99
N PRO A 40 14.30 -11.34 -14.68
CA PRO A 40 14.87 -10.00 -14.36
C PRO A 40 15.70 -9.98 -13.06
N ILE A 41 16.68 -9.07 -12.95
CA ILE A 41 17.66 -9.11 -11.83
C ILE A 41 17.01 -8.86 -10.46
N LEU A 42 16.10 -7.88 -10.38
CA LEU A 42 15.55 -7.41 -9.10
C LEU A 42 14.22 -8.11 -8.76
N SER A 43 14.03 -8.40 -7.48
CA SER A 43 12.73 -8.78 -6.90
C SER A 43 11.73 -7.62 -6.99
N ARG A 44 10.46 -7.89 -6.79
CA ARG A 44 9.38 -6.88 -6.81
C ARG A 44 8.83 -6.65 -5.41
N PRO A 45 8.82 -5.39 -4.93
CA PRO A 45 8.16 -5.05 -3.68
C PRO A 45 6.65 -5.13 -3.87
N LEU A 46 5.99 -5.93 -3.04
CA LEU A 46 4.54 -5.99 -2.98
C LEU A 46 4.09 -5.76 -1.53
N SER A 47 3.20 -4.79 -1.34
CA SER A 47 2.61 -4.50 -0.04
C SER A 47 1.75 -5.65 0.45
N ILE A 48 1.81 -5.95 1.73
CA ILE A 48 0.93 -6.92 2.39
C ILE A 48 -0.52 -6.46 2.24
N HIS A 49 -1.35 -7.31 1.63
CA HIS A 49 -2.79 -7.11 1.53
C HIS A 49 -3.52 -7.72 2.72
N GLU A 50 -3.15 -8.93 3.10
CA GLU A 50 -3.66 -9.63 4.27
C GLU A 50 -2.64 -10.65 4.78
N VAL A 51 -2.67 -10.91 6.10
CA VAL A 51 -1.85 -11.93 6.77
C VAL A 51 -2.77 -12.96 7.42
N HIS A 52 -2.49 -14.22 7.18
CA HIS A 52 -3.09 -15.38 7.82
C HIS A 52 -2.05 -16.16 8.61
N GLU A 53 -2.45 -17.18 9.34
CA GLU A 53 -1.55 -18.01 10.13
C GLU A 53 -0.46 -18.70 9.28
N ASP A 54 -0.85 -19.14 8.08
CA ASP A 54 -0.01 -19.94 7.16
C ASP A 54 0.23 -19.28 5.80
N SER A 55 -0.25 -18.06 5.58
CA SER A 55 -0.19 -17.43 4.25
C SER A 55 -0.25 -15.91 4.31
N VAL A 56 0.26 -15.27 3.26
CA VAL A 56 0.17 -13.82 3.03
C VAL A 56 -0.43 -13.55 1.66
N GLU A 57 -1.27 -12.53 1.58
CA GLU A 57 -1.92 -12.10 0.35
C GLU A 57 -1.35 -10.78 -0.15
N PHE A 58 -1.32 -10.63 -1.47
CA PHE A 58 -0.84 -9.45 -2.18
C PHE A 58 -1.81 -9.06 -3.28
N LEU A 59 -2.01 -7.75 -3.49
CA LEU A 59 -2.57 -7.24 -4.74
C LEU A 59 -1.46 -6.62 -5.56
N TYR A 60 -1.44 -6.90 -6.87
CA TYR A 60 -0.47 -6.28 -7.75
C TYR A 60 -1.05 -5.95 -9.13
N HIS A 61 -0.44 -4.95 -9.75
CA HIS A 61 -0.74 -4.55 -11.13
C HIS A 61 0.40 -4.99 -12.05
N VAL A 62 0.05 -5.56 -13.19
CA VAL A 62 1.01 -5.97 -14.22
C VAL A 62 1.50 -4.72 -14.94
N VAL A 63 2.73 -4.30 -14.61
CA VAL A 63 3.37 -3.08 -15.17
C VAL A 63 4.71 -3.35 -15.84
N GLY A 64 5.16 -4.61 -15.86
CA GLY A 64 6.43 -4.99 -16.47
C GLY A 64 6.75 -6.46 -16.25
N GLU A 65 7.88 -6.89 -16.79
CA GLU A 65 8.27 -8.30 -16.95
C GLU A 65 8.12 -9.14 -15.66
N GLY A 66 8.58 -8.67 -14.50
CA GLY A 66 8.46 -9.43 -13.25
C GLY A 66 7.00 -9.66 -12.82
N THR A 67 6.15 -8.64 -12.92
CA THR A 67 4.72 -8.78 -12.62
C THR A 67 3.97 -9.55 -13.71
N GLU A 68 4.50 -9.57 -14.94
CA GLU A 68 4.00 -10.41 -16.02
C GLU A 68 4.31 -11.90 -15.78
N ILE A 69 5.50 -12.21 -15.21
CA ILE A 69 5.83 -13.56 -14.74
C ILE A 69 4.87 -13.97 -13.62
N PHE A 70 4.65 -13.09 -12.63
CA PHE A 70 3.69 -13.38 -11.57
C PHE A 70 2.30 -13.70 -12.10
N SER A 71 1.80 -12.96 -13.11
CA SER A 71 0.45 -13.20 -13.65
C SER A 71 0.22 -14.57 -14.29
N ARG A 72 1.30 -15.30 -14.54
CA ARG A 72 1.27 -16.66 -15.11
C ARG A 72 1.39 -17.78 -14.06
N LEU A 73 1.66 -17.40 -12.80
CA LEU A 73 1.76 -18.37 -11.71
C LEU A 73 0.39 -18.98 -11.41
N GLY A 74 0.39 -20.28 -11.17
CA GLY A 74 -0.76 -21.05 -10.71
C GLY A 74 -0.54 -21.66 -9.34
N SER A 75 -1.57 -22.24 -8.77
CA SER A 75 -1.49 -22.99 -7.52
C SER A 75 -0.44 -24.11 -7.62
N GLY A 76 0.45 -24.19 -6.63
CA GLY A 76 1.57 -25.14 -6.57
C GLY A 76 2.89 -24.58 -7.08
N ASP A 77 2.91 -23.44 -7.77
CA ASP A 77 4.15 -22.80 -8.19
C ASP A 77 4.89 -22.21 -6.99
N SER A 78 6.22 -22.05 -7.13
CA SER A 78 7.08 -21.54 -6.08
C SER A 78 7.36 -20.04 -6.27
N VAL A 79 7.38 -19.30 -5.16
CA VAL A 79 7.76 -17.88 -5.10
C VAL A 79 8.79 -17.70 -3.98
N GLU A 80 9.88 -17.01 -4.26
CA GLU A 80 10.79 -16.52 -3.23
C GLU A 80 10.17 -15.27 -2.59
N LEU A 81 10.10 -15.26 -1.25
CA LEU A 81 9.66 -14.12 -0.44
C LEU A 81 10.77 -13.75 0.51
N GLU A 82 11.15 -12.50 0.51
CA GLU A 82 12.03 -11.88 1.50
C GLU A 82 11.27 -10.78 2.23
N GLY A 83 11.20 -10.84 3.54
CA GLY A 83 10.45 -9.88 4.35
C GLY A 83 9.88 -10.53 5.61
N PRO A 84 8.93 -9.83 6.31
CA PRO A 84 8.42 -8.51 5.96
C PRO A 84 9.45 -7.40 6.17
N PHE A 85 9.39 -6.37 5.34
CA PHE A 85 10.28 -5.21 5.39
C PHE A 85 9.51 -3.92 5.63
N GLY A 86 10.25 -2.90 6.07
CA GLY A 86 9.79 -1.53 6.23
C GLY A 86 9.01 -1.27 7.51
N ASN A 87 8.77 0.02 7.75
CA ASN A 87 7.94 0.55 8.82
C ASN A 87 6.57 0.86 8.23
N GLY A 88 5.55 0.11 8.65
CA GLY A 88 4.20 0.24 8.16
C GLY A 88 3.39 1.34 8.83
N PHE A 89 2.07 1.30 8.66
CA PHE A 89 1.17 2.22 9.34
C PHE A 89 1.16 1.95 10.85
N PRO A 90 1.09 2.99 11.68
CA PRO A 90 1.04 2.82 13.12
C PRO A 90 -0.32 2.26 13.58
N GLN A 91 -0.31 1.53 14.67
CA GLN A 91 -1.54 1.25 15.41
C GLN A 91 -1.97 2.54 16.11
N VAL A 92 -3.20 2.98 15.88
CA VAL A 92 -3.73 4.24 16.37
C VAL A 92 -5.11 4.07 17.00
N GLU A 93 -5.47 5.04 17.84
CA GLU A 93 -6.81 5.18 18.39
C GLU A 93 -7.47 6.45 17.84
N GLY A 94 -8.79 6.52 17.89
CA GLY A 94 -9.56 7.66 17.37
C GLY A 94 -10.19 7.38 16.02
N LYS A 95 -10.67 8.43 15.38
CA LYS A 95 -11.35 8.34 14.08
C LYS A 95 -10.34 8.27 12.94
N VAL A 96 -10.40 7.21 12.14
CA VAL A 96 -9.43 6.94 11.06
C VAL A 96 -10.12 6.96 9.71
N ALA A 97 -9.49 7.64 8.74
CA ALA A 97 -9.81 7.52 7.32
C ALA A 97 -8.72 6.73 6.59
N LEU A 98 -9.13 5.73 5.83
CA LEU A 98 -8.26 4.94 4.94
C LEU A 98 -8.56 5.33 3.49
N ILE A 99 -7.60 5.90 2.78
CA ILE A 99 -7.81 6.46 1.44
C ILE A 99 -6.89 5.77 0.44
N GLY A 100 -7.46 5.00 -0.48
CA GLY A 100 -6.73 4.22 -1.48
C GLY A 100 -6.98 4.68 -2.91
N GLY A 101 -5.92 4.80 -3.72
CA GLY A 101 -6.00 5.10 -5.14
C GLY A 101 -5.47 3.96 -6.01
N GLY A 102 -6.32 3.37 -6.87
CA GLY A 102 -5.93 2.27 -7.74
C GLY A 102 -5.35 1.09 -6.96
N ILE A 103 -4.14 0.63 -7.32
CA ILE A 103 -3.47 -0.47 -6.61
C ILE A 103 -3.07 -0.11 -5.17
N GLY A 104 -3.04 1.18 -4.81
CA GLY A 104 -2.80 1.65 -3.45
C GLY A 104 -3.84 1.18 -2.42
N ILE A 105 -4.94 0.57 -2.84
CA ILE A 105 -5.87 -0.11 -1.93
C ILE A 105 -5.23 -1.36 -1.29
N ALA A 106 -4.17 -1.91 -1.88
CA ALA A 106 -3.56 -3.17 -1.44
C ALA A 106 -3.22 -3.19 0.06
N PRO A 107 -2.39 -2.29 0.60
CA PRO A 107 -2.04 -2.29 2.03
C PRO A 107 -3.20 -1.87 2.94
N LEU A 108 -4.18 -1.16 2.41
CA LEU A 108 -5.28 -0.61 3.22
C LEU A 108 -6.31 -1.65 3.65
N TYR A 109 -6.39 -2.79 2.97
CA TYR A 109 -7.27 -3.88 3.39
C TYR A 109 -6.85 -4.43 4.75
N TYR A 110 -5.54 -4.69 4.94
CA TYR A 110 -5.03 -5.13 6.22
C TYR A 110 -5.15 -4.04 7.29
N CYS A 111 -4.98 -2.75 6.92
CA CYS A 111 -5.27 -1.64 7.83
C CYS A 111 -6.72 -1.65 8.30
N ALA A 112 -7.67 -1.84 7.38
CA ALA A 112 -9.10 -1.90 7.70
C ALA A 112 -9.44 -3.04 8.67
N LYS A 113 -8.76 -4.18 8.56
CA LYS A 113 -8.92 -5.31 9.50
C LYS A 113 -8.32 -5.03 10.88
N GLN A 114 -7.24 -4.26 10.95
CA GLN A 114 -6.57 -3.92 12.21
C GLN A 114 -7.17 -2.70 12.91
N LEU A 115 -7.89 -1.85 12.17
CA LEU A 115 -8.50 -0.61 12.64
C LEU A 115 -10.02 -0.64 12.38
N PRO A 116 -10.76 -1.47 13.10
CA PRO A 116 -12.21 -1.62 12.89
C PRO A 116 -12.93 -0.29 13.13
N GLY A 117 -13.94 0.01 12.30
CA GLY A 117 -14.71 1.24 12.37
C GLY A 117 -14.07 2.43 11.62
N SER A 118 -13.01 2.20 10.85
CA SER A 118 -12.47 3.21 9.94
C SER A 118 -13.45 3.55 8.82
N ASP A 119 -13.45 4.82 8.39
CA ASP A 119 -14.09 5.23 7.15
C ASP A 119 -13.13 4.96 5.98
N ILE A 120 -13.64 4.38 4.90
CA ILE A 120 -12.82 3.88 3.79
C ILE A 120 -13.22 4.58 2.49
N PHE A 121 -12.23 5.13 1.79
CA PHE A 121 -12.39 5.88 0.55
C PHE A 121 -11.51 5.28 -0.54
N LEU A 122 -12.12 4.70 -1.57
CA LEU A 122 -11.42 3.98 -2.65
C LEU A 122 -11.66 4.68 -3.98
N GLY A 123 -10.58 5.17 -4.60
CA GLY A 123 -10.62 5.85 -5.89
C GLY A 123 -10.01 5.00 -7.01
N PHE A 124 -10.67 4.96 -8.16
CA PHE A 124 -10.23 4.23 -9.35
C PHE A 124 -10.35 5.08 -10.60
N SER A 125 -9.42 4.92 -11.53
CA SER A 125 -9.46 5.67 -12.79
C SER A 125 -10.44 5.11 -13.83
N ARG A 126 -10.70 3.81 -13.83
CA ARG A 126 -11.53 3.14 -14.86
C ARG A 126 -12.56 2.18 -14.26
N GLU A 127 -12.12 1.21 -13.49
CA GLU A 127 -12.94 0.14 -12.96
C GLU A 127 -12.58 -0.12 -11.50
N ALA A 128 -13.59 -0.25 -10.64
CA ALA A 128 -13.42 -0.61 -9.25
C ALA A 128 -13.25 -2.13 -9.10
N TYR A 129 -12.36 -2.54 -8.24
CA TYR A 129 -12.13 -3.96 -7.92
C TYR A 129 -11.92 -4.15 -6.42
N ARG A 130 -12.28 -5.33 -5.92
CA ARG A 130 -12.12 -5.73 -4.50
C ARG A 130 -12.92 -4.89 -3.49
N THR A 131 -13.74 -3.95 -3.91
CA THR A 131 -14.48 -3.01 -3.04
C THR A 131 -15.44 -3.72 -2.09
N GLU A 132 -16.10 -4.80 -2.54
CA GLU A 132 -17.02 -5.56 -1.70
C GLU A 132 -16.33 -6.22 -0.49
N ALA A 133 -15.02 -6.53 -0.58
CA ALA A 133 -14.27 -7.06 0.53
C ALA A 133 -14.06 -6.02 1.65
N PHE A 134 -14.02 -4.73 1.32
CA PHE A 134 -13.90 -3.65 2.30
C PHE A 134 -15.22 -3.32 3.01
N ARG A 135 -16.37 -3.58 2.38
CA ARG A 135 -17.69 -3.21 2.92
C ARG A 135 -17.94 -3.67 4.36
N PRO A 136 -17.67 -4.93 4.75
CA PRO A 136 -17.90 -5.39 6.13
C PRO A 136 -16.91 -4.81 7.15
N LEU A 137 -15.82 -4.19 6.70
CA LEU A 137 -14.76 -3.63 7.55
C LEU A 137 -14.94 -2.13 7.78
N ALA A 138 -15.68 -1.46 6.90
CA ALA A 138 -15.85 -0.01 6.90
C ALA A 138 -17.02 0.43 7.78
N SER A 139 -16.84 1.53 8.52
CA SER A 139 -17.95 2.30 9.10
C SER A 139 -18.71 3.03 7.97
N GLU A 140 -17.97 3.70 7.09
CA GLU A 140 -18.45 4.26 5.86
C GLU A 140 -17.54 3.80 4.71
N LEU A 141 -18.11 3.40 3.57
CA LEU A 141 -17.38 3.04 2.36
C LEU A 141 -17.81 3.93 1.20
N VAL A 142 -16.89 4.77 0.73
CA VAL A 142 -17.07 5.60 -0.46
C VAL A 142 -16.19 5.04 -1.58
N VAL A 143 -16.78 4.81 -2.74
CA VAL A 143 -16.07 4.35 -3.94
C VAL A 143 -16.29 5.37 -5.06
N ASP A 144 -15.21 5.87 -5.63
CA ASP A 144 -15.22 6.82 -6.73
C ASP A 144 -14.50 6.24 -7.95
N VAL A 145 -15.11 6.33 -9.12
CA VAL A 145 -14.54 5.87 -10.39
C VAL A 145 -14.50 7.03 -11.38
N GLY A 146 -13.30 7.40 -11.80
CA GLY A 146 -13.06 8.48 -12.75
C GLY A 146 -13.01 9.88 -12.15
N GLY A 147 -13.26 10.04 -10.83
CA GLY A 147 -13.16 11.29 -10.09
C GLY A 147 -11.88 11.43 -9.29
N LEU A 148 -11.93 12.29 -8.28
CA LEU A 148 -10.86 12.56 -7.33
C LEU A 148 -11.33 12.21 -5.91
N ILE A 149 -11.07 11.00 -5.47
CA ILE A 149 -11.55 10.47 -4.17
C ILE A 149 -11.22 11.41 -2.99
N LEU A 150 -10.11 12.13 -3.05
CA LEU A 150 -9.73 13.08 -2.01
C LEU A 150 -10.74 14.24 -1.84
N ASP A 151 -11.53 14.57 -2.86
CA ASP A 151 -12.53 15.64 -2.77
C ASP A 151 -13.72 15.23 -1.90
N SER A 152 -13.93 13.93 -1.72
CA SER A 152 -14.98 13.36 -0.87
C SER A 152 -14.59 13.31 0.61
N VAL A 153 -13.37 13.70 1.00
CA VAL A 153 -12.88 13.52 2.37
C VAL A 153 -12.56 14.87 3.00
N ASP A 154 -13.17 15.18 4.12
CA ASP A 154 -12.77 16.31 4.98
C ASP A 154 -11.80 15.78 6.06
N PHE A 155 -10.51 16.09 5.91
CA PHE A 155 -9.47 15.62 6.82
C PHE A 155 -9.66 16.10 8.26
N SER A 156 -10.28 17.28 8.46
CA SER A 156 -10.49 17.84 9.80
C SER A 156 -11.42 16.99 10.69
N GLN A 157 -12.14 16.06 10.11
CA GLN A 157 -13.05 15.16 10.82
C GLN A 157 -12.38 13.89 11.39
N TYR A 158 -11.08 13.72 11.14
CA TYR A 158 -10.33 12.52 11.51
C TYR A 158 -9.13 12.84 12.41
N ASP A 159 -8.83 11.93 13.32
CA ASP A 159 -7.60 11.99 14.10
C ASP A 159 -6.41 11.51 13.25
N HIS A 160 -6.65 10.51 12.39
CA HIS A 160 -5.65 9.91 11.51
C HIS A 160 -6.18 9.68 10.10
N VAL A 161 -5.37 10.01 9.10
CA VAL A 161 -5.66 9.76 7.68
C VAL A 161 -4.51 8.96 7.09
N PHE A 162 -4.79 7.75 6.61
CA PHE A 162 -3.83 6.87 5.95
C PHE A 162 -4.08 6.88 4.44
N VAL A 163 -3.06 7.23 3.68
CA VAL A 163 -3.19 7.38 2.22
C VAL A 163 -2.17 6.51 1.51
N CYS A 164 -2.64 5.72 0.54
CA CYS A 164 -1.80 5.00 -0.40
C CYS A 164 -2.35 5.12 -1.82
N GLY A 165 -1.50 5.44 -2.79
CA GLY A 165 -1.91 5.63 -4.17
C GLY A 165 -0.86 6.33 -5.01
N PRO A 166 -1.20 6.76 -6.24
CA PRO A 166 -0.29 7.42 -7.15
C PRO A 166 0.34 8.69 -6.56
N HIS A 167 1.58 8.98 -6.94
CA HIS A 167 2.34 10.14 -6.45
C HIS A 167 1.56 11.48 -6.48
N PRO A 168 0.79 11.83 -7.55
CA PRO A 168 -0.02 13.05 -7.54
C PRO A 168 -1.09 13.07 -6.43
N MET A 169 -1.68 11.90 -6.13
CA MET A 169 -2.65 11.77 -5.05
C MET A 169 -1.99 11.96 -3.68
N LEU A 170 -0.82 11.39 -3.44
CA LEU A 170 -0.07 11.57 -2.19
C LEU A 170 0.32 13.03 -1.98
N LYS A 171 0.77 13.74 -3.04
CA LYS A 171 1.07 15.17 -3.01
C LYS A 171 -0.18 16.02 -2.70
N ALA A 172 -1.33 15.67 -3.27
CA ALA A 172 -2.59 16.33 -2.98
C ALA A 172 -3.07 16.07 -1.54
N ALA A 173 -2.92 14.85 -1.04
CA ALA A 173 -3.23 14.50 0.34
C ALA A 173 -2.36 15.26 1.34
N GLN A 174 -1.05 15.43 1.07
CA GLN A 174 -0.16 16.26 1.88
C GLN A 174 -0.66 17.70 1.96
N ARG A 175 -0.98 18.32 0.81
CA ARG A 175 -1.50 19.70 0.78
C ARG A 175 -2.79 19.84 1.58
N LYS A 176 -3.66 18.84 1.51
CA LYS A 176 -4.93 18.81 2.25
C LYS A 176 -4.70 18.67 3.75
N GLY A 177 -3.71 17.87 4.16
CA GLY A 177 -3.28 17.75 5.55
C GLY A 177 -2.75 19.06 6.11
N ILE A 178 -1.87 19.75 5.37
CA ILE A 178 -1.34 21.06 5.74
C ILE A 178 -2.48 22.10 5.89
N ALA A 179 -3.40 22.14 4.93
CA ALA A 179 -4.54 23.07 5.00
C ALA A 179 -5.45 22.77 6.22
N ALA A 180 -5.64 21.52 6.58
CA ALA A 180 -6.40 21.15 7.78
C ALA A 180 -5.67 21.59 9.06
N GLU A 181 -4.35 21.44 9.14
CA GLU A 181 -3.53 21.92 10.26
C GLU A 181 -3.58 23.43 10.39
N GLU A 182 -3.42 24.18 9.30
CA GLU A 182 -3.55 25.65 9.27
C GLU A 182 -4.96 26.11 9.72
N ALA A 183 -5.99 25.30 9.49
CA ALA A 183 -7.35 25.53 9.98
C ALA A 183 -7.56 25.12 11.46
N GLY A 184 -6.51 24.64 12.15
CA GLY A 184 -6.54 24.26 13.56
C GLY A 184 -6.85 22.79 13.84
N SER A 185 -6.91 21.93 12.81
CA SER A 185 -7.04 20.48 13.01
C SER A 185 -5.75 19.88 13.57
N ARG A 186 -5.89 18.78 14.33
CA ARG A 186 -4.77 17.98 14.82
C ARG A 186 -4.60 16.66 14.06
N THR A 187 -5.22 16.55 12.90
CA THR A 187 -5.18 15.36 12.05
C THR A 187 -3.75 15.00 11.67
N LYS A 188 -3.37 13.75 11.89
CA LYS A 188 -2.10 13.21 11.42
C LYS A 188 -2.31 12.47 10.11
N VAL A 189 -1.60 12.88 9.07
CA VAL A 189 -1.68 12.27 7.74
C VAL A 189 -0.45 11.42 7.49
N TYR A 190 -0.67 10.15 7.17
CA TYR A 190 0.37 9.18 6.85
C TYR A 190 0.28 8.80 5.37
N LEU A 191 1.43 8.83 4.70
CA LEU A 191 1.55 8.52 3.28
C LEU A 191 2.38 7.25 3.09
N SER A 192 1.83 6.26 2.39
CA SER A 192 2.58 5.08 1.95
C SER A 192 3.18 5.37 0.58
N LEU A 193 4.51 5.44 0.50
CA LEU A 193 5.25 5.81 -0.70
C LEU A 193 5.61 4.58 -1.52
N GLU A 194 5.20 4.57 -2.78
CA GLU A 194 5.55 3.54 -3.76
C GLU A 194 6.82 3.93 -4.52
N ASN A 195 7.98 3.73 -3.90
CA ASN A 195 9.27 3.97 -4.55
C ASN A 195 9.79 2.70 -5.23
N ARG A 196 10.57 2.88 -6.32
CA ARG A 196 11.34 1.78 -6.88
C ARG A 196 12.32 1.25 -5.84
N MET A 197 12.38 -0.06 -5.68
CA MET A 197 13.27 -0.71 -4.72
C MET A 197 14.16 -1.73 -5.43
N ALA A 198 15.37 -1.92 -4.90
CA ALA A 198 16.28 -2.94 -5.39
C ALA A 198 16.64 -3.93 -4.27
N CYS A 199 17.25 -3.49 -3.16
CA CYS A 199 17.71 -4.38 -2.09
C CYS A 199 16.67 -4.68 -1.01
N GLY A 200 15.66 -3.85 -0.81
CA GLY A 200 14.67 -4.00 0.27
C GLY A 200 15.15 -3.70 1.69
N ILE A 201 16.45 -3.56 1.92
CA ILE A 201 17.10 -3.50 3.25
C ILE A 201 17.85 -2.18 3.53
N GLY A 202 17.66 -1.15 2.73
CA GLY A 202 18.27 0.17 2.94
C GLY A 202 19.73 0.32 2.48
N ALA A 203 20.33 -0.68 1.81
CA ALA A 203 21.75 -0.65 1.46
C ALA A 203 22.06 0.07 0.13
N CYS A 204 21.19 0.00 -0.88
CA CYS A 204 21.50 0.44 -2.26
C CYS A 204 21.08 1.88 -2.57
N LEU A 205 20.34 2.56 -1.70
CA LEU A 205 19.84 3.94 -1.84
C LEU A 205 18.89 4.21 -3.03
N VAL A 206 18.47 3.17 -3.77
CA VAL A 206 17.56 3.32 -4.93
C VAL A 206 16.20 3.91 -4.52
N CYS A 207 15.69 3.56 -3.33
CA CYS A 207 14.41 4.02 -2.81
C CYS A 207 14.51 5.27 -1.92
N SER A 208 15.51 6.14 -2.18
CA SER A 208 15.69 7.36 -1.39
C SER A 208 14.48 8.29 -1.49
N VAL A 209 14.09 8.85 -0.37
CA VAL A 209 13.01 9.81 -0.19
C VAL A 209 13.59 11.07 0.44
N SER A 210 13.33 12.22 -0.17
CA SER A 210 13.69 13.51 0.43
C SER A 210 12.73 13.84 1.56
N CYS A 211 13.26 14.03 2.75
CA CYS A 211 12.51 14.42 3.94
C CYS A 211 13.11 15.70 4.55
N ARG A 212 12.36 16.36 5.43
CA ARG A 212 12.81 17.63 6.08
C ARG A 212 14.10 17.46 6.88
N ASP A 213 14.30 16.29 7.48
CA ASP A 213 15.47 15.92 8.28
C ASP A 213 16.57 15.19 7.48
N GLY A 214 16.48 15.20 6.13
CA GLY A 214 17.46 14.59 5.22
C GLY A 214 16.91 13.49 4.34
N GLN A 215 17.81 12.66 3.81
CA GLN A 215 17.43 11.54 2.92
C GLN A 215 17.08 10.30 3.76
N LYS A 216 15.87 9.78 3.56
CA LYS A 216 15.40 8.51 4.13
C LYS A 216 15.25 7.44 3.02
N LYS A 217 15.06 6.20 3.38
CA LYS A 217 14.92 5.07 2.47
C LYS A 217 13.53 4.45 2.66
N ALA A 218 12.72 4.44 1.60
CA ALA A 218 11.37 3.89 1.67
C ALA A 218 11.36 2.43 2.16
N CYS A 219 12.38 1.63 1.83
CA CYS A 219 12.42 0.22 2.24
C CYS A 219 12.82 -0.03 3.70
N ALA A 220 13.51 0.92 4.36
CA ALA A 220 14.02 0.73 5.72
C ALA A 220 13.42 1.73 6.72
N ASP A 221 13.27 3.01 6.31
CA ASP A 221 12.72 4.06 7.16
C ASP A 221 11.20 4.23 6.95
N GLY A 222 10.67 3.84 5.75
CA GLY A 222 9.27 3.77 5.37
C GLY A 222 8.84 2.32 5.10
N PRO A 223 7.86 2.08 4.20
CA PRO A 223 7.32 2.98 3.18
C PRO A 223 6.33 4.03 3.69
N VAL A 224 5.88 3.96 4.94
CA VAL A 224 4.93 4.88 5.52
C VAL A 224 5.66 6.01 6.24
N PHE A 225 5.32 7.25 5.91
CA PHE A 225 5.87 8.47 6.49
C PHE A 225 4.75 9.41 6.93
N LEU A 226 5.00 10.24 7.93
CA LEU A 226 4.14 11.40 8.19
C LEU A 226 4.22 12.36 7.00
N SER A 227 3.09 12.88 6.57
CA SER A 227 3.01 13.73 5.38
C SER A 227 3.88 14.99 5.50
N GLU A 228 4.00 15.53 6.69
CA GLU A 228 4.81 16.70 7.00
C GLU A 228 6.33 16.48 6.87
N GLU A 229 6.78 15.22 6.97
CA GLU A 229 8.20 14.87 6.82
C GLU A 229 8.66 14.85 5.35
N VAL A 230 7.76 14.50 4.43
CA VAL A 230 8.09 14.22 3.03
C VAL A 230 8.19 15.53 2.22
N LEU A 231 9.26 15.65 1.43
CA LEU A 231 9.45 16.74 0.47
C LEU A 231 9.17 16.22 -0.93
N PHE A 232 7.99 16.57 -1.47
CA PHE A 232 7.69 16.32 -2.88
C PHE A 232 8.31 17.41 -3.74
N HIS A 233 9.21 17.03 -4.65
CA HIS A 233 9.75 17.90 -5.67
C HIS A 233 8.79 18.00 -6.86
N ASP A 234 8.77 19.17 -7.52
CA ASP A 234 8.00 19.42 -8.75
C ASP A 234 8.66 18.80 -9.97
#